data_60bfa5c47983edb6a25089a2bd2c2ddd
#
_entry.id   60bfa5c47983edb6a25089a2bd2c2ddd
#
_cell.length_a   1.000
_cell.length_b   1.000
_cell.length_c   1.000
_cell.angle_alpha   90.00
_cell.angle_beta   90.00
_cell.angle_gamma   90.00
#
_symmetry.space_group_name_H-M   'P 1'
#
loop_
_entity.id
_entity.type
_entity.pdbx_description
1 polymer ?
#
loop_
_entity_poly.entity_id
_entity_poly.type
_entity_poly.pdbx_seq_one_letter_code
_entity_poly.pdbx_strand_id
1 'polypeptide(L)'
;MLMRTDPFRDLDRLTQQLFTNAAGTWSRPTAMPMDAYRAGDEFVVAFDLPGVDPDAIELDIERNVLTVKAERRPTTPPGTNERVEMQVSERPLGVFSRQLFLGDTLDTNRIKADYDAGVLTLRIPIAEQAKPRKIEIGGGQGTRKEINA
;
A
#
# COMPACT_ATOMS: atom_id res chain seq x y z
N MET A 1 -18.94 8.13 42.77
CA MET A 1 -18.69 7.22 41.64
C MET A 1 -17.90 7.97 40.58
N LEU A 2 -16.62 7.72 40.50
CA LEU A 2 -15.79 8.25 39.45
C LEU A 2 -15.90 7.32 38.25
N MET A 3 -16.62 7.73 37.23
CA MET A 3 -16.55 7.08 35.92
C MET A 3 -15.15 7.31 35.36
N ARG A 4 -14.29 6.31 35.44
CA ARG A 4 -13.07 6.25 34.64
C ARG A 4 -13.48 6.02 33.20
N THR A 5 -13.55 7.09 32.45
CA THR A 5 -13.65 7.01 30.99
C THR A 5 -12.28 6.58 30.50
N ASP A 6 -12.17 5.32 30.09
CA ASP A 6 -10.96 4.80 29.48
C ASP A 6 -10.95 5.25 28.02
N PRO A 7 -10.06 6.18 27.61
CA PRO A 7 -10.03 6.73 26.26
C PRO A 7 -9.71 5.66 25.19
N PHE A 8 -9.13 4.53 25.59
CA PHE A 8 -8.84 3.43 24.67
C PHE A 8 -10.07 2.59 24.33
N ARG A 9 -11.06 2.51 25.23
CA ARG A 9 -12.35 1.86 24.99
C ARG A 9 -13.21 2.61 23.97
N ASP A 10 -13.12 3.92 23.97
CA ASP A 10 -13.87 4.73 23.01
C ASP A 10 -13.23 4.68 21.62
N LEU A 11 -11.91 4.55 21.55
CA LEU A 11 -11.20 4.34 20.28
C LEU A 11 -11.50 2.96 19.70
N ASP A 12 -11.55 1.94 20.53
CA ASP A 12 -11.89 0.56 20.13
C ASP A 12 -13.35 0.47 19.64
N ARG A 13 -14.25 1.19 20.29
CA ARG A 13 -15.65 1.31 19.83
C ARG A 13 -15.79 2.05 18.51
N LEU A 14 -15.06 3.14 18.32
CA LEU A 14 -15.04 3.88 17.07
C LEU A 14 -14.45 3.03 15.94
N THR A 15 -13.39 2.29 16.22
CA THR A 15 -12.79 1.36 15.25
C THR A 15 -13.77 0.25 14.89
N GLN A 16 -14.43 -0.36 15.87
CA GLN A 16 -15.46 -1.37 15.63
C GLN A 16 -16.69 -0.79 14.93
N GLN A 17 -17.11 0.43 15.21
CA GLN A 17 -18.23 1.09 14.52
C GLN A 17 -17.88 1.43 13.07
N LEU A 18 -16.65 1.81 12.79
CA LEU A 18 -16.17 2.00 11.41
C LEU A 18 -16.14 0.68 10.64
N PHE A 19 -15.86 -0.43 11.32
CA PHE A 19 -15.89 -1.76 10.71
C PHE A 19 -17.30 -2.38 10.65
N THR A 20 -18.23 -2.01 11.51
CA THR A 20 -19.58 -2.58 11.54
C THR A 20 -20.63 -1.76 10.81
N ASN A 21 -20.49 -0.44 10.72
CA ASN A 21 -21.44 0.42 9.97
C ASN A 21 -21.29 0.35 8.44
N ALA A 22 -20.29 -0.36 7.95
CA ALA A 22 -20.20 -0.70 6.54
C ALA A 22 -20.99 -1.99 6.19
N ALA A 23 -21.86 -2.47 7.05
CA ALA A 23 -22.79 -3.59 6.77
C ALA A 23 -23.99 -3.20 5.89
N GLY A 24 -23.92 -2.04 5.22
CA GLY A 24 -24.76 -1.77 4.06
C GLY A 24 -24.19 -2.52 2.86
N THR A 25 -25.00 -3.22 2.15
CA THR A 25 -24.93 -4.07 0.97
C THR A 25 -24.00 -3.66 -0.18
N TRP A 26 -23.06 -2.74 0.04
CA TRP A 26 -22.14 -2.25 -0.98
C TRP A 26 -20.71 -2.68 -0.60
N SER A 27 -20.17 -3.50 -1.45
CA SER A 27 -18.85 -4.13 -1.41
C SER A 27 -17.80 -3.37 -0.58
N ARG A 28 -17.54 -3.84 0.63
CA ARG A 28 -16.32 -3.43 1.33
C ARG A 28 -15.14 -3.78 0.44
N PRO A 29 -14.22 -2.85 0.19
CA PRO A 29 -12.97 -3.23 -0.43
C PRO A 29 -12.33 -4.34 0.39
N THR A 30 -12.10 -5.49 -0.21
CA THR A 30 -11.41 -6.58 0.46
C THR A 30 -9.98 -6.15 0.71
N ALA A 31 -9.46 -6.39 1.91
CA ALA A 31 -8.08 -6.09 2.20
C ALA A 31 -7.17 -6.96 1.33
N MET A 32 -6.25 -6.33 0.57
CA MET A 32 -5.21 -7.05 -0.13
C MET A 32 -4.02 -7.25 0.79
N PRO A 33 -3.51 -8.48 0.98
CA PRO A 33 -2.30 -8.72 1.74
C PRO A 33 -1.12 -8.01 1.09
N MET A 34 -0.23 -7.45 1.92
CA MET A 34 0.98 -6.83 1.43
C MET A 34 2.16 -7.13 2.32
N ASP A 35 3.34 -7.17 1.71
CA ASP A 35 4.62 -7.12 2.37
C ASP A 35 5.32 -5.80 2.03
N ALA A 36 5.98 -5.18 3.00
CA ALA A 36 6.75 -3.98 2.80
C ALA A 36 8.11 -4.11 3.50
N TYR A 37 9.17 -3.83 2.77
CA TYR A 37 10.53 -3.95 3.29
C TYR A 37 11.50 -2.99 2.60
N ARG A 38 12.62 -2.76 3.25
CA ARG A 38 13.72 -2.00 2.68
C ARG A 38 14.79 -2.95 2.15
N ALA A 39 15.21 -2.72 0.92
CA ALA A 39 16.31 -3.45 0.27
C ALA A 39 17.32 -2.45 -0.29
N GLY A 40 18.43 -2.27 0.40
CA GLY A 40 19.44 -1.26 0.04
C GLY A 40 18.85 0.15 0.06
N ASP A 41 18.89 0.82 -1.08
CA ASP A 41 18.39 2.19 -1.29
C ASP A 41 16.96 2.24 -1.85
N GLU A 42 16.24 1.15 -1.78
CA GLU A 42 14.86 1.06 -2.23
C GLU A 42 13.92 0.59 -1.10
N PHE A 43 12.73 1.12 -1.11
CA PHE A 43 11.59 0.60 -0.37
C PHE A 43 10.73 -0.22 -1.33
N VAL A 44 10.44 -1.45 -0.97
CA VAL A 44 9.70 -2.39 -1.81
C VAL A 44 8.39 -2.75 -1.14
N VAL A 45 7.31 -2.69 -1.90
CA VAL A 45 5.99 -3.11 -1.44
C VAL A 45 5.43 -4.13 -2.43
N ALA A 46 4.99 -5.26 -1.94
CA ALA A 46 4.36 -6.32 -2.72
C ALA A 46 2.91 -6.52 -2.26
N PHE A 47 1.98 -6.53 -3.21
CA PHE A 47 0.56 -6.75 -2.96
C PHE A 47 0.09 -8.02 -3.66
N ASP A 48 -0.66 -8.86 -2.96
CA ASP A 48 -1.29 -10.04 -3.53
C ASP A 48 -2.58 -9.66 -4.28
N LEU A 49 -2.53 -9.75 -5.59
CA LEU A 49 -3.64 -9.46 -6.49
C LEU A 49 -3.82 -10.55 -7.55
N PRO A 50 -3.94 -11.83 -7.14
CA PRO A 50 -4.07 -12.92 -8.10
C PRO A 50 -5.37 -12.84 -8.91
N GLY A 51 -5.26 -13.06 -10.21
CA GLY A 51 -6.42 -13.06 -11.09
C GLY A 51 -7.01 -11.68 -11.40
N VAL A 52 -6.26 -10.63 -11.18
CA VAL A 52 -6.63 -9.25 -11.55
C VAL A 52 -5.99 -8.92 -12.90
N ASP A 53 -6.77 -8.27 -13.78
CA ASP A 53 -6.22 -7.73 -15.02
C ASP A 53 -5.32 -6.53 -14.69
N PRO A 54 -4.09 -6.44 -15.23
CA PRO A 54 -3.23 -5.28 -15.03
C PRO A 54 -3.89 -3.94 -15.34
N ASP A 55 -4.75 -3.90 -16.36
CA ASP A 55 -5.51 -2.70 -16.73
C ASP A 55 -6.58 -2.29 -15.70
N ALA A 56 -6.94 -3.19 -14.80
CA ALA A 56 -7.87 -2.94 -13.71
C ALA A 56 -7.18 -2.55 -12.38
N ILE A 57 -5.87 -2.29 -12.42
CA ILE A 57 -5.08 -1.81 -11.28
C ILE A 57 -4.84 -0.33 -11.42
N GLU A 58 -5.25 0.43 -10.43
CA GLU A 58 -5.04 1.87 -10.33
C GLU A 58 -4.09 2.19 -9.17
N LEU A 59 -3.12 3.04 -9.45
CA LEU A 59 -2.14 3.52 -8.48
C LEU A 59 -2.17 5.04 -8.45
N ASP A 60 -2.48 5.60 -7.29
CA ASP A 60 -2.52 7.03 -7.08
C ASP A 60 -1.64 7.42 -5.89
N ILE A 61 -0.97 8.56 -6.01
CA ILE A 61 -0.21 9.15 -4.91
C ILE A 61 -0.67 10.57 -4.70
N GLU A 62 -1.14 10.84 -3.51
CA GLU A 62 -1.47 12.19 -3.08
C GLU A 62 -0.91 12.42 -1.67
N ARG A 63 -0.13 13.49 -1.50
CA ARG A 63 0.43 13.90 -0.20
C ARG A 63 1.13 12.75 0.55
N ASN A 64 1.98 12.01 -0.13
CA ASN A 64 2.68 10.83 0.40
C ASN A 64 1.77 9.66 0.81
N VAL A 65 0.52 9.65 0.39
CA VAL A 65 -0.37 8.50 0.53
C VAL A 65 -0.47 7.80 -0.82
N LEU A 66 -0.01 6.56 -0.85
CA LEU A 66 -0.21 5.66 -1.98
C LEU A 66 -1.55 4.96 -1.82
N THR A 67 -2.41 5.08 -2.82
CA THR A 67 -3.65 4.34 -2.90
C THR A 67 -3.56 3.32 -4.02
N VAL A 68 -3.76 2.07 -3.68
CA VAL A 68 -3.84 0.96 -4.63
C VAL A 68 -5.28 0.48 -4.69
N LYS A 69 -5.87 0.49 -5.89
CA LYS A 69 -7.20 -0.06 -6.16
C LYS A 69 -7.10 -1.10 -7.26
N ALA A 70 -7.83 -2.16 -7.12
CA ALA A 70 -7.92 -3.21 -8.13
C ALA A 70 -9.31 -3.82 -8.15
N GLU A 71 -9.79 -4.20 -9.31
CA GLU A 71 -11.06 -4.88 -9.47
C GLU A 71 -10.82 -6.29 -9.99
N ARG A 72 -11.34 -7.28 -9.26
CA ARG A 72 -11.39 -8.67 -9.72
C ARG A 72 -12.79 -9.02 -10.13
N ARG A 73 -12.97 -9.30 -11.41
CA ARG A 73 -14.25 -9.69 -12.01
C ARG A 73 -14.39 -11.21 -12.07
N PRO A 74 -15.63 -11.73 -12.04
CA PRO A 74 -15.85 -13.14 -12.31
C PRO A 74 -15.32 -13.51 -13.69
N THR A 75 -14.60 -14.63 -13.77
CA THR A 75 -14.20 -15.17 -15.06
C THR A 75 -15.38 -15.96 -15.64
N THR A 76 -16.10 -15.36 -16.58
CA THR A 76 -17.04 -16.10 -17.42
C THR A 76 -16.26 -16.75 -18.55
N PRO A 77 -16.52 -18.04 -18.87
CA PRO A 77 -15.88 -18.66 -20.02
C PRO A 77 -16.15 -17.85 -21.30
N PRO A 78 -15.13 -17.53 -22.09
CA PRO A 78 -15.30 -16.75 -23.31
C PRO A 78 -16.21 -17.51 -24.30
N GLY A 79 -17.21 -16.82 -24.82
CA GLY A 79 -18.09 -17.34 -25.88
C GLY A 79 -19.34 -18.08 -25.42
N THR A 80 -19.64 -18.10 -24.14
CA THR A 80 -20.89 -18.67 -23.63
C THR A 80 -21.89 -17.57 -23.30
N ASN A 81 -22.99 -17.51 -24.04
CA ASN A 81 -24.21 -16.80 -23.62
C ASN A 81 -25.02 -17.64 -22.60
N GLU A 82 -24.44 -18.70 -22.10
CA GLU A 82 -25.10 -19.60 -21.17
C GLU A 82 -25.15 -18.97 -19.78
N ARG A 83 -26.25 -19.24 -19.10
CA ARG A 83 -26.46 -18.82 -17.73
C ARG A 83 -25.50 -19.60 -16.84
N VAL A 84 -24.52 -18.90 -16.26
CA VAL A 84 -23.59 -19.54 -15.32
C VAL A 84 -24.29 -19.77 -13.99
N GLU A 85 -24.32 -21.02 -13.54
CA GLU A 85 -24.82 -21.41 -12.25
C GLU A 85 -23.65 -21.74 -11.32
N MET A 86 -23.41 -20.85 -10.36
CA MET A 86 -22.30 -21.00 -9.42
C MET A 86 -22.61 -22.09 -8.39
N GLN A 87 -21.79 -23.12 -8.31
CA GLN A 87 -21.92 -24.22 -7.35
C GLN A 87 -21.18 -23.95 -6.03
N VAL A 88 -20.00 -23.36 -6.12
CA VAL A 88 -19.18 -22.95 -4.95
C VAL A 88 -18.55 -21.60 -5.28
N SER A 89 -18.62 -20.67 -4.36
CA SER A 89 -18.08 -19.33 -4.53
C SER A 89 -17.34 -18.91 -3.26
N GLU A 90 -16.03 -19.16 -3.21
CA GLU A 90 -15.16 -18.83 -2.08
C GLU A 90 -14.12 -17.77 -2.42
N ARG A 91 -13.86 -17.53 -3.71
CA ARG A 91 -12.89 -16.54 -4.16
C ARG A 91 -13.44 -15.13 -3.97
N PRO A 92 -12.73 -14.23 -3.24
CA PRO A 92 -13.15 -12.85 -3.12
C PRO A 92 -13.14 -12.16 -4.48
N LEU A 93 -14.25 -11.52 -4.84
CA LEU A 93 -14.43 -10.74 -6.06
C LEU A 93 -14.80 -9.30 -5.70
N GLY A 94 -14.71 -8.42 -6.68
CA GLY A 94 -15.07 -7.03 -6.54
C GLY A 94 -13.86 -6.11 -6.39
N VAL A 95 -14.03 -5.03 -5.66
CA VAL A 95 -13.02 -3.99 -5.52
C VAL A 95 -12.13 -4.24 -4.31
N PHE A 96 -10.83 -4.24 -4.54
CA PHE A 96 -9.79 -4.27 -3.52
C PHE A 96 -9.17 -2.88 -3.44
N SER A 97 -9.00 -2.37 -2.23
CA SER A 97 -8.38 -1.06 -2.04
C SER A 97 -7.48 -1.08 -0.79
N ARG A 98 -6.32 -0.47 -0.92
CA ARG A 98 -5.42 -0.29 0.21
C ARG A 98 -4.69 1.05 0.12
N GLN A 99 -4.52 1.68 1.25
CA GLN A 99 -3.73 2.89 1.38
C GLN A 99 -2.47 2.62 2.21
N LEU A 100 -1.37 3.20 1.77
CA LEU A 100 -0.09 3.12 2.45
C LEU A 100 0.50 4.53 2.55
N PHE A 101 0.81 4.95 3.77
CA PHE A 101 1.54 6.18 3.99
C PHE A 101 3.03 5.97 3.67
N LEU A 102 3.53 6.76 2.72
CA LEU A 102 4.93 6.79 2.35
C LEU A 102 5.62 7.93 3.10
N GLY A 103 6.69 7.61 3.81
CA GLY A 103 7.48 8.63 4.52
C GLY A 103 8.13 9.62 3.58
N ASP A 104 8.53 10.78 4.11
CA ASP A 104 9.18 11.88 3.35
C ASP A 104 10.55 11.52 2.76
N THR A 105 11.11 10.38 3.19
CA THR A 105 12.42 9.89 2.74
C THR A 105 12.39 9.17 1.41
N LEU A 106 11.20 8.92 0.85
CA LEU A 106 11.01 8.18 -0.40
C LEU A 106 10.81 9.12 -1.58
N ASP A 107 11.42 8.79 -2.71
CA ASP A 107 11.23 9.51 -3.96
C ASP A 107 10.04 8.97 -4.73
N THR A 108 8.90 9.56 -4.50
CA THR A 108 7.63 9.14 -5.11
C THR A 108 7.53 9.43 -6.60
N ASN A 109 8.43 10.27 -7.14
CA ASN A 109 8.47 10.56 -8.58
C ASN A 109 9.14 9.46 -9.41
N ARG A 110 9.86 8.56 -8.76
CA ARG A 110 10.60 7.47 -9.42
C ARG A 110 10.10 6.08 -9.04
N ILE A 111 8.82 5.96 -8.74
CA ILE A 111 8.22 4.66 -8.45
C ILE A 111 8.19 3.81 -9.71
N LYS A 112 8.60 2.55 -9.56
CA LYS A 112 8.44 1.51 -10.58
C LYS A 112 7.44 0.48 -10.09
N ALA A 113 6.54 0.08 -10.96
CA ALA A 113 5.51 -0.91 -10.69
C ALA A 113 5.62 -2.06 -11.68
N ASP A 114 5.64 -3.27 -11.17
CA ASP A 114 5.62 -4.51 -11.95
C ASP A 114 4.50 -5.41 -11.45
N TYR A 115 3.78 -6.04 -12.37
CA TYR A 115 2.77 -7.03 -12.04
C TYR A 115 3.12 -8.36 -12.70
N ASP A 116 3.43 -9.35 -11.88
CA ASP A 116 3.81 -10.69 -12.33
C ASP A 116 3.30 -11.77 -11.37
N ALA A 117 2.84 -12.88 -11.93
CA ALA A 117 2.35 -14.03 -11.17
C ALA A 117 1.32 -13.69 -10.08
N GLY A 118 0.48 -12.69 -10.32
CA GLY A 118 -0.54 -12.23 -9.37
C GLY A 118 -0.02 -11.33 -8.25
N VAL A 119 1.23 -10.88 -8.33
CA VAL A 119 1.83 -9.98 -7.35
C VAL A 119 2.17 -8.64 -8.00
N LEU A 120 1.62 -7.57 -7.43
CA LEU A 120 2.00 -6.20 -7.79
C LEU A 120 3.16 -5.77 -6.89
N THR A 121 4.31 -5.52 -7.48
CA THR A 121 5.50 -5.06 -6.77
C THR A 121 5.81 -3.63 -7.11
N LEU A 122 5.90 -2.77 -6.10
CA LEU A 122 6.31 -1.39 -6.21
C LEU A 122 7.72 -1.22 -5.65
N ARG A 123 8.58 -0.54 -6.40
CA ARG A 123 9.93 -0.16 -5.98
C ARG A 123 10.02 1.34 -5.90
N ILE A 124 10.35 1.86 -4.74
CA ILE A 124 10.38 3.28 -4.45
C ILE A 124 11.78 3.63 -3.95
N PRO A 125 12.57 4.38 -4.73
CA PRO A 125 13.90 4.78 -4.30
C PRO A 125 13.86 5.68 -3.07
N ILE A 126 14.87 5.57 -2.23
CA ILE A 126 15.10 6.55 -1.16
C ILE A 126 15.59 7.86 -1.80
N ALA A 127 15.01 8.98 -1.40
CA ALA A 127 15.40 10.28 -1.91
C ALA A 127 16.87 10.58 -1.59
N GLU A 128 17.59 11.19 -2.52
CA GLU A 128 19.02 11.52 -2.35
C GLU A 128 19.29 12.38 -1.09
N GLN A 129 18.38 13.29 -0.76
CA GLN A 129 18.50 14.13 0.43
C GLN A 129 18.39 13.35 1.74
N ALA A 130 17.78 12.14 1.71
CA ALA A 130 17.59 11.27 2.88
C ALA A 130 18.74 10.27 3.07
N LYS A 131 19.67 10.19 2.10
CA LYS A 131 20.83 9.30 2.21
C LYS A 131 21.90 9.91 3.12
N PRO A 132 22.63 9.09 3.88
CA PRO A 132 23.75 9.55 4.68
C PRO A 132 24.79 10.26 3.79
N ARG A 133 25.27 11.40 4.24
CA ARG A 133 26.30 12.17 3.55
C ARG A 133 27.39 12.59 4.51
N LYS A 134 28.60 12.71 4.00
CA LYS A 134 29.72 13.27 4.74
C LYS A 134 29.68 14.80 4.65
N ILE A 135 29.94 15.45 5.76
CA ILE A 135 30.05 16.89 5.84
C ILE A 135 31.56 17.26 5.92
N GLU A 136 32.03 18.07 4.99
CA GLU A 136 33.37 18.58 5.02
C GLU A 136 33.43 19.83 5.90
N ILE A 137 34.39 19.86 6.82
CA ILE A 137 34.65 21.05 7.63
C ILE A 137 35.69 21.89 6.92
N GLY A 138 35.30 23.07 6.48
CA GLY A 138 36.24 24.09 5.98
C GLY A 138 36.97 24.75 7.15
N GLY A 139 38.25 24.47 7.32
CA GLY A 139 39.12 25.15 8.29
C GLY A 139 40.15 26.03 7.59
N GLY A 140 40.44 27.18 8.15
CA GLY A 140 41.55 28.03 7.66
C GLY A 140 42.87 27.26 7.73
N GLN A 141 43.66 27.39 6.68
CA GLN A 141 45.03 26.84 6.51
C GLN A 141 45.21 25.36 6.95
N GLY A 142 44.93 24.44 6.08
CA GLY A 142 45.75 23.24 5.91
C GLY A 142 45.16 21.90 6.33
N THR A 143 44.07 21.78 7.06
CA THR A 143 43.59 20.45 7.41
C THR A 143 42.06 20.36 7.34
N ARG A 144 41.57 19.74 6.27
CA ARG A 144 40.17 19.33 6.18
C ARG A 144 39.96 18.06 7.03
N LYS A 145 39.08 18.13 8.03
CA LYS A 145 38.61 16.95 8.75
C LYS A 145 37.23 16.56 8.21
N GLU A 146 37.08 15.32 7.81
CA GLU A 146 35.80 14.77 7.46
C GLU A 146 35.12 14.21 8.72
N ILE A 147 33.86 14.60 8.94
CA ILE A 147 33.02 14.04 9.98
C ILE A 147 31.91 13.23 9.31
N ASN A 148 31.79 11.97 9.67
CA ASN A 148 30.67 11.12 9.28
C ASN A 148 29.44 11.53 10.10
N ALA A 149 28.41 11.97 9.42
CA ALA A 149 27.11 12.28 10.04
C ALA A 149 26.19 11.07 10.04
#